data_aed5eb15815840888ed1670380706e91
#
_entry.id   aed5eb15815840888ed1670380706e91
#
_cell.length_a   1.000
_cell.length_b   1.000
_cell.length_c   1.000
_cell.angle_alpha   90.00
_cell.angle_beta   90.00
_cell.angle_gamma   90.00
#
_symmetry.space_group_name_H-M   'P 1'
#
loop_
_entity.id
_entity.type
_entity.pdbx_description
1 polymer ?
#
loop_
_entity_poly.entity_id
_entity_poly.type
_entity_poly.pdbx_seq_one_letter_code
_entity_poly.pdbx_strand_id
1 'polypeptide(L)'
;MSKPGSQAQEPLLEVRDLAVSFPVPRTGGWLGGGQDEVQAVAGVSFAVRRGETLGLVGESGCGKSTTGRAVLQLLRPTAGSVVFDGEPVSEFWRRRAGRWAWDRRLQALRQRMQMIFQDPFASLNPRMTVEAILAEPLRNFAVASGGERRERIQQLLETVGMDPRAIRRYPHEFSGGQRQRIGIARALALGPELIVADEPISALDVSIQAQIINLLADLRERLGLTLIFIAHDLAAIRHISDRIAVMYLGRIVELADARTIVAEPRHPYTKALISAVPLPDPVHERTRQRTVLTGELPSPVNPPMGCPFHTRCPLREDRCRHEVPALRPIAPGHEVACHLVE
;
A
#
# COMPACT_ATOMS: atom_id res chain seq x y z
N MET A 1 -31.43 13.33 12.58
CA MET A 1 -31.29 14.04 11.30
C MET A 1 -30.60 13.08 10.35
N SER A 2 -31.35 12.54 9.40
CA SER A 2 -30.86 11.55 8.41
C SER A 2 -29.88 12.23 7.45
N LYS A 3 -28.68 11.67 7.28
CA LYS A 3 -27.74 12.10 6.24
C LYS A 3 -28.37 11.88 4.86
N PRO A 4 -28.26 12.84 3.92
CA PRO A 4 -28.79 12.67 2.56
C PRO A 4 -28.09 11.52 1.86
N GLY A 5 -28.86 10.79 1.03
CA GLY A 5 -28.51 9.58 0.36
C GLY A 5 -27.16 9.66 -0.38
N SER A 6 -26.37 8.62 -0.21
CA SER A 6 -25.13 8.34 -0.91
C SER A 6 -25.40 8.23 -2.43
N GLN A 7 -25.25 9.32 -3.16
CA GLN A 7 -24.89 9.21 -4.57
C GLN A 7 -23.57 8.45 -4.61
N ALA A 8 -23.50 7.39 -5.40
CA ALA A 8 -22.27 6.62 -5.60
C ALA A 8 -21.20 7.58 -6.14
N GLN A 9 -20.35 8.09 -5.25
CA GLN A 9 -19.22 8.94 -5.65
C GLN A 9 -18.29 8.07 -6.52
N GLU A 10 -18.01 8.57 -7.73
CA GLU A 10 -17.04 7.94 -8.62
C GLU A 10 -15.71 7.73 -7.89
N PRO A 11 -15.08 6.57 -8.04
CA PRO A 11 -13.81 6.30 -7.37
C PRO A 11 -12.71 7.23 -7.91
N LEU A 12 -11.84 7.73 -7.04
CA LEU A 12 -10.63 8.44 -7.45
C LEU A 12 -9.64 7.50 -8.14
N LEU A 13 -9.54 6.28 -7.62
CA LEU A 13 -8.67 5.24 -8.16
C LEU A 13 -9.46 3.97 -8.39
N GLU A 14 -9.30 3.39 -9.57
CA GLU A 14 -9.83 2.08 -9.91
C GLU A 14 -8.72 1.18 -10.47
N VAL A 15 -8.57 0.01 -9.90
CA VAL A 15 -7.60 -1.02 -10.28
C VAL A 15 -8.38 -2.24 -10.72
N ARG A 16 -8.11 -2.74 -11.94
CA ARG A 16 -8.80 -3.89 -12.53
C ARG A 16 -7.78 -4.92 -13.00
N ASP A 17 -7.87 -6.12 -12.45
CA ASP A 17 -7.07 -7.31 -12.79
C ASP A 17 -5.57 -7.03 -12.90
N LEU A 18 -5.07 -6.16 -12.02
CA LEU A 18 -3.68 -5.72 -12.02
C LEU A 18 -2.75 -6.91 -11.79
N ALA A 19 -1.84 -7.15 -12.72
CA ALA A 19 -0.80 -8.16 -12.61
C ALA A 19 0.59 -7.55 -12.80
N VAL A 20 1.55 -8.03 -12.01
CA VAL A 20 2.97 -7.63 -12.09
C VAL A 20 3.82 -8.88 -11.92
N SER A 21 4.63 -9.15 -12.94
CA SER A 21 5.58 -10.26 -12.94
C SER A 21 6.99 -9.78 -13.19
N PHE A 22 7.96 -10.47 -12.62
CA PHE A 22 9.39 -10.22 -12.77
C PHE A 22 10.12 -11.46 -13.27
N PRO A 23 10.97 -11.36 -14.31
CA PRO A 23 11.83 -12.46 -14.71
C PRO A 23 12.92 -12.67 -13.65
N VAL A 24 13.13 -13.91 -13.25
CA VAL A 24 14.22 -14.31 -12.33
C VAL A 24 15.07 -15.39 -12.97
N PRO A 25 16.38 -15.39 -12.76
CA PRO A 25 17.24 -16.46 -13.26
C PRO A 25 16.80 -17.81 -12.67
N ARG A 26 16.73 -18.84 -13.52
CA ARG A 26 16.42 -20.20 -13.08
C ARG A 26 17.59 -20.73 -12.24
N THR A 27 17.34 -21.01 -10.98
CA THR A 27 18.33 -21.65 -10.11
C THR A 27 18.33 -23.16 -10.39
N GLY A 28 19.38 -23.70 -11.05
CA GLY A 28 19.56 -25.16 -11.15
C GLY A 28 19.89 -25.76 -12.52
N GLY A 29 20.38 -24.99 -13.48
CA GLY A 29 20.80 -25.56 -14.78
C GLY A 29 22.21 -25.13 -15.19
N TRP A 30 23.15 -26.05 -15.16
CA TRP A 30 24.54 -25.83 -15.66
C TRP A 30 24.60 -25.59 -17.18
N LEU A 31 23.51 -25.82 -17.93
CA LEU A 31 23.46 -25.77 -19.40
C LEU A 31 22.22 -25.13 -20.00
N GLY A 32 21.46 -24.31 -19.25
CA GLY A 32 20.25 -23.70 -19.82
C GLY A 32 19.85 -22.42 -19.13
N GLY A 33 20.14 -21.28 -19.78
CA GLY A 33 19.68 -19.95 -19.35
C GLY A 33 18.17 -19.77 -19.52
N GLY A 34 17.35 -20.52 -18.79
CA GLY A 34 15.90 -20.29 -18.66
C GLY A 34 15.64 -19.21 -17.64
N GLN A 35 14.61 -18.42 -17.84
CA GLN A 35 14.08 -17.47 -16.86
C GLN A 35 12.79 -18.07 -16.29
N ASP A 36 12.67 -18.09 -14.98
CA ASP A 36 11.41 -18.30 -14.28
C ASP A 36 10.72 -16.92 -14.10
N GLU A 37 9.44 -16.91 -13.83
CA GLU A 37 8.67 -15.70 -13.65
C GLU A 37 8.08 -15.65 -12.23
N VAL A 38 8.39 -14.59 -11.48
CA VAL A 38 7.77 -14.33 -10.18
C VAL A 38 6.53 -13.50 -10.40
N GLN A 39 5.36 -14.06 -10.16
CA GLN A 39 4.10 -13.32 -10.19
C GLN A 39 3.88 -12.62 -8.84
N ALA A 40 4.41 -11.40 -8.70
CA ALA A 40 4.31 -10.64 -7.46
C ALA A 40 2.89 -10.10 -7.20
N VAL A 41 2.14 -9.79 -8.27
CA VAL A 41 0.71 -9.41 -8.22
C VAL A 41 -0.04 -10.21 -9.27
N ALA A 42 -1.13 -10.85 -8.87
CA ALA A 42 -1.79 -11.91 -9.64
C ALA A 42 -3.29 -11.63 -9.87
N GLY A 43 -3.60 -10.50 -10.52
CA GLY A 43 -4.98 -10.12 -10.84
C GLY A 43 -5.70 -9.48 -9.65
N VAL A 44 -5.19 -8.34 -9.17
CA VAL A 44 -5.78 -7.58 -8.07
C VAL A 44 -6.75 -6.54 -8.61
N SER A 45 -7.98 -6.53 -8.05
CA SER A 45 -9.01 -5.54 -8.40
C SER A 45 -9.55 -4.88 -7.14
N PHE A 46 -9.58 -3.55 -7.12
CA PHE A 46 -10.19 -2.73 -6.06
C PHE A 46 -10.41 -1.30 -6.54
N ALA A 47 -11.25 -0.56 -5.81
CA ALA A 47 -11.43 0.87 -6.02
C ALA A 47 -11.25 1.63 -4.72
N VAL A 48 -10.79 2.90 -4.81
CA VAL A 48 -10.61 3.81 -3.67
C VAL A 48 -11.35 5.11 -3.97
N ARG A 49 -12.24 5.52 -3.06
CA ARG A 49 -13.01 6.76 -3.18
C ARG A 49 -12.16 7.96 -2.78
N ARG A 50 -12.57 9.15 -3.20
CA ARG A 50 -11.93 10.39 -2.72
C ARG A 50 -12.04 10.51 -1.20
N GLY A 51 -10.93 10.84 -0.53
CA GLY A 51 -10.86 10.97 0.92
C GLY A 51 -10.92 9.66 1.69
N GLU A 52 -10.97 8.50 1.01
CA GLU A 52 -10.93 7.17 1.63
C GLU A 52 -9.51 6.75 1.95
N THR A 53 -9.33 6.02 3.04
CA THR A 53 -8.12 5.24 3.30
C THR A 53 -8.40 3.75 3.07
N LEU A 54 -7.77 3.17 2.05
CA LEU A 54 -7.73 1.73 1.86
C LEU A 54 -6.48 1.15 2.51
N GLY A 55 -6.67 0.31 3.52
CA GLY A 55 -5.60 -0.48 4.12
C GLY A 55 -5.27 -1.70 3.28
N LEU A 56 -3.98 -1.96 3.04
CA LEU A 56 -3.50 -3.15 2.34
C LEU A 56 -2.62 -3.96 3.27
N VAL A 57 -3.08 -5.13 3.72
CA VAL A 57 -2.42 -5.95 4.75
C VAL A 57 -2.13 -7.37 4.25
N GLY A 58 -1.12 -8.02 4.81
CA GLY A 58 -0.73 -9.40 4.52
C GLY A 58 0.72 -9.67 4.91
N GLU A 59 1.14 -10.92 4.85
CA GLU A 59 2.52 -11.34 5.16
C GLU A 59 3.55 -10.63 4.28
N SER A 60 4.81 -10.54 4.75
CA SER A 60 5.91 -9.99 3.95
C SER A 60 6.07 -10.79 2.65
N GLY A 61 6.33 -10.09 1.55
CA GLY A 61 6.48 -10.72 0.23
C GLY A 61 5.17 -11.08 -0.50
N CYS A 62 3.97 -10.80 0.07
CA CYS A 62 2.70 -11.11 -0.61
C CYS A 62 2.30 -10.16 -1.74
N GLY A 63 3.13 -9.15 -2.09
CA GLY A 63 2.91 -8.26 -3.23
C GLY A 63 2.37 -6.86 -2.92
N LYS A 64 2.18 -6.46 -1.66
CA LYS A 64 1.62 -5.15 -1.25
C LYS A 64 2.38 -3.95 -1.83
N SER A 65 3.68 -3.87 -1.55
CA SER A 65 4.53 -2.77 -2.06
C SER A 65 4.61 -2.74 -3.59
N THR A 66 4.61 -3.92 -4.22
CA THR A 66 4.57 -4.06 -5.68
C THR A 66 3.25 -3.50 -6.23
N THR A 67 2.11 -3.82 -5.59
CA THR A 67 0.80 -3.27 -5.94
C THR A 67 0.79 -1.75 -5.83
N GLY A 68 1.26 -1.18 -4.72
CA GLY A 68 1.34 0.27 -4.52
C GLY A 68 2.21 0.96 -5.58
N ARG A 69 3.37 0.40 -5.90
CA ARG A 69 4.28 0.94 -6.93
C ARG A 69 3.68 0.83 -8.35
N ALA A 70 2.96 -0.25 -8.64
CA ALA A 70 2.28 -0.42 -9.91
C ALA A 70 1.09 0.55 -10.07
N VAL A 71 0.32 0.80 -9.02
CA VAL A 71 -0.73 1.82 -8.97
C VAL A 71 -0.17 3.20 -9.31
N LEU A 72 0.94 3.59 -8.70
CA LEU A 72 1.63 4.87 -8.97
C LEU A 72 2.41 4.88 -10.30
N GLN A 73 2.34 3.82 -11.10
CA GLN A 73 3.10 3.67 -12.34
C GLN A 73 4.62 3.85 -12.15
N LEU A 74 5.14 3.52 -10.97
CA LEU A 74 6.58 3.38 -10.72
C LEU A 74 7.11 2.05 -11.27
N LEU A 75 6.22 1.05 -11.33
CA LEU A 75 6.41 -0.23 -12.01
C LEU A 75 5.36 -0.35 -13.11
N ARG A 76 5.80 -0.83 -14.28
CA ARG A 76 4.86 -1.11 -15.36
C ARG A 76 4.09 -2.40 -15.06
N PRO A 77 2.74 -2.37 -15.07
CA PRO A 77 1.95 -3.58 -15.00
C PRO A 77 2.24 -4.54 -16.17
N THR A 78 2.20 -5.84 -15.90
CA THR A 78 2.28 -6.89 -16.92
C THR A 78 0.93 -7.06 -17.60
N ALA A 79 -0.16 -6.95 -16.83
CA ALA A 79 -1.54 -6.98 -17.32
C ALA A 79 -2.46 -6.16 -16.39
N GLY A 80 -3.71 -5.99 -16.79
CA GLY A 80 -4.70 -5.22 -16.06
C GLY A 80 -4.62 -3.72 -16.33
N SER A 81 -5.45 -2.95 -15.64
CA SER A 81 -5.54 -1.50 -15.83
C SER A 81 -5.62 -0.77 -14.49
N VAL A 82 -5.11 0.47 -14.52
CA VAL A 82 -5.22 1.46 -13.44
C VAL A 82 -5.84 2.72 -14.03
N VAL A 83 -6.95 3.16 -13.46
CA VAL A 83 -7.65 4.38 -13.81
C VAL A 83 -7.56 5.32 -12.61
N PHE A 84 -7.07 6.53 -12.81
CA PHE A 84 -6.98 7.57 -11.80
C PHE A 84 -7.76 8.79 -12.26
N ASP A 85 -8.77 9.19 -11.50
CA ASP A 85 -9.66 10.32 -11.81
C ASP A 85 -10.25 10.24 -13.23
N GLY A 86 -10.71 9.05 -13.62
CA GLY A 86 -11.23 8.75 -14.95
C GLY A 86 -10.17 8.56 -16.06
N GLU A 87 -8.88 8.80 -15.80
CA GLU A 87 -7.81 8.64 -16.79
C GLU A 87 -7.14 7.27 -16.70
N PRO A 88 -7.00 6.51 -17.80
CA PRO A 88 -6.37 5.19 -17.82
C PRO A 88 -4.83 5.32 -17.79
N VAL A 89 -4.27 5.49 -16.60
CA VAL A 89 -2.84 5.80 -16.40
C VAL A 89 -1.90 4.66 -16.80
N SER A 90 -2.36 3.41 -16.77
CA SER A 90 -1.58 2.25 -17.21
C SER A 90 -1.30 2.25 -18.74
N GLU A 91 -2.09 3.00 -19.51
CA GLU A 91 -1.89 3.13 -20.97
C GLU A 91 -0.82 4.16 -21.33
N PHE A 92 -0.27 4.91 -20.39
CA PHE A 92 0.76 5.92 -20.64
C PHE A 92 2.17 5.33 -20.80
N TRP A 93 2.32 4.03 -20.69
CA TRP A 93 3.53 3.33 -21.05
C TRP A 93 3.58 3.09 -22.57
N ARG A 94 4.66 3.56 -23.22
CA ARG A 94 4.87 3.41 -24.66
C ARG A 94 6.18 2.69 -24.94
N ARG A 95 6.20 1.87 -26.00
CA ARG A 95 7.43 1.23 -26.46
C ARG A 95 8.15 2.18 -27.42
N ARG A 96 9.37 2.60 -27.05
CA ARG A 96 10.26 3.44 -27.88
C ARG A 96 11.60 2.74 -28.04
N ALA A 97 12.08 2.56 -29.29
CA ALA A 97 13.36 1.92 -29.59
C ALA A 97 13.60 0.61 -28.84
N GLY A 98 12.58 -0.26 -28.76
CA GLY A 98 12.65 -1.55 -28.05
C GLY A 98 12.55 -1.49 -26.54
N ARG A 99 12.53 -0.31 -25.93
CA ARG A 99 12.43 -0.09 -24.48
C ARG A 99 11.09 0.53 -24.09
N TRP A 100 10.61 0.21 -22.91
CA TRP A 100 9.42 0.87 -22.36
C TRP A 100 9.80 2.23 -21.79
N ALA A 101 9.02 3.26 -22.16
CA ALA A 101 9.12 4.62 -21.66
C ALA A 101 7.73 5.15 -21.32
N TRP A 102 7.66 6.05 -20.38
CA TRP A 102 6.43 6.73 -19.99
C TRP A 102 6.17 7.99 -20.83
N ASP A 103 4.90 8.35 -21.01
CA ASP A 103 4.44 9.57 -21.67
C ASP A 103 4.56 10.78 -20.71
N ARG A 104 4.67 12.00 -21.27
CA ARG A 104 4.66 13.25 -20.48
C ARG A 104 3.39 13.43 -19.63
N ARG A 105 2.26 12.86 -20.05
CA ARG A 105 1.01 12.86 -19.29
C ARG A 105 1.19 12.20 -17.93
N LEU A 106 1.97 11.12 -17.83
CA LEU A 106 2.29 10.49 -16.57
C LEU A 106 3.04 11.40 -15.60
N GLN A 107 3.83 12.36 -16.13
CA GLN A 107 4.51 13.35 -15.28
C GLN A 107 3.51 14.26 -14.55
N ALA A 108 2.48 14.74 -15.24
CA ALA A 108 1.42 15.55 -14.61
C ALA A 108 0.66 14.76 -13.54
N LEU A 109 0.35 13.48 -13.81
CA LEU A 109 -0.33 12.61 -12.85
C LEU A 109 0.54 12.28 -11.62
N ARG A 110 1.87 12.16 -11.80
CA ARG A 110 2.80 11.97 -10.68
C ARG A 110 2.81 13.14 -9.70
N GLN A 111 2.40 14.33 -10.11
CA GLN A 111 2.20 15.45 -9.19
C GLN A 111 1.02 15.18 -8.25
N ARG A 112 -0.05 14.57 -8.77
CA ARG A 112 -1.28 14.27 -8.04
C ARG A 112 -1.21 12.96 -7.24
N MET A 113 -0.27 12.06 -7.57
CA MET A 113 -0.07 10.75 -6.92
C MET A 113 1.35 10.67 -6.36
N GLN A 114 1.48 10.50 -5.05
CA GLN A 114 2.77 10.50 -4.36
C GLN A 114 2.98 9.23 -3.52
N MET A 115 4.22 8.99 -3.12
CA MET A 115 4.59 7.83 -2.32
C MET A 115 5.34 8.23 -1.05
N ILE A 116 4.96 7.66 0.08
CA ILE A 116 5.76 7.63 1.30
C ILE A 116 6.44 6.26 1.34
N PHE A 117 7.77 6.25 1.36
CA PHE A 117 8.57 5.02 1.29
C PHE A 117 8.76 4.37 2.66
N GLN A 118 9.00 3.06 2.64
CA GLN A 118 9.13 2.20 3.81
C GLN A 118 10.29 2.60 4.73
N ASP A 119 11.46 2.89 4.17
CA ASP A 119 12.67 3.23 4.93
C ASP A 119 12.94 4.73 4.88
N PRO A 120 12.73 5.46 6.00
CA PRO A 120 13.03 6.88 6.07
C PRO A 120 14.54 7.17 5.95
N PHE A 121 15.42 6.19 6.26
CA PHE A 121 16.87 6.35 6.14
C PHE A 121 17.33 6.25 4.68
N ALA A 122 16.85 5.25 3.94
CA ALA A 122 17.20 5.06 2.54
C ALA A 122 16.48 6.05 1.61
N SER A 123 15.32 6.59 2.01
CA SER A 123 14.51 7.48 1.18
C SER A 123 15.01 8.93 1.13
N LEU A 124 15.81 9.36 2.09
CA LEU A 124 16.38 10.72 2.19
C LEU A 124 17.87 10.69 1.87
N ASN A 125 18.30 11.49 0.89
CA ASN A 125 19.74 11.59 0.58
C ASN A 125 20.49 12.23 1.77
N PRO A 126 21.41 11.49 2.44
CA PRO A 126 22.08 11.97 3.65
C PRO A 126 23.04 13.16 3.41
N ARG A 127 23.38 13.44 2.16
CA ARG A 127 24.25 14.56 1.74
C ARG A 127 23.48 15.84 1.44
N MET A 128 22.16 15.80 1.46
CA MET A 128 21.29 16.95 1.19
C MET A 128 20.72 17.49 2.50
N THR A 129 20.59 18.81 2.61
CA THR A 129 19.82 19.43 3.68
C THR A 129 18.33 19.17 3.52
N VAL A 130 17.55 19.34 4.60
CA VAL A 130 16.08 19.24 4.54
C VAL A 130 15.51 20.21 3.51
N GLU A 131 16.03 21.44 3.43
CA GLU A 131 15.64 22.41 2.38
C GLU A 131 15.86 21.84 0.97
N ALA A 132 17.02 21.25 0.72
CA ALA A 132 17.34 20.70 -0.59
C ALA A 132 16.44 19.51 -0.97
N ILE A 133 16.12 18.63 -0.01
CA ILE A 133 15.23 17.47 -0.18
C ILE A 133 13.80 17.91 -0.50
N LEU A 134 13.27 18.88 0.26
CA LEU A 134 11.90 19.37 0.05
C LEU A 134 11.79 20.30 -1.17
N ALA A 135 12.88 20.98 -1.55
CA ALA A 135 12.93 21.79 -2.76
C ALA A 135 12.98 20.97 -4.05
N GLU A 136 13.45 19.72 -4.01
CA GLU A 136 13.62 18.88 -5.21
C GLU A 136 12.31 18.67 -5.98
N PRO A 137 11.21 18.17 -5.37
CA PRO A 137 9.94 18.04 -6.07
C PRO A 137 9.39 19.39 -6.56
N LEU A 138 9.49 20.46 -5.76
CA LEU A 138 9.01 21.79 -6.14
C LEU A 138 9.75 22.35 -7.38
N ARG A 139 11.05 22.06 -7.52
CA ARG A 139 11.84 22.45 -8.70
C ARG A 139 11.49 21.59 -9.91
N ASN A 140 11.43 20.28 -9.73
CA ASN A 140 11.22 19.33 -10.83
C ASN A 140 9.86 19.54 -11.52
N PHE A 141 8.86 19.99 -10.76
CA PHE A 141 7.52 20.29 -11.26
C PHE A 141 7.26 21.80 -11.43
N ALA A 142 8.27 22.65 -11.23
CA ALA A 142 8.18 24.11 -11.37
C ALA A 142 7.02 24.76 -10.58
N VAL A 143 6.73 24.23 -9.37
CA VAL A 143 5.60 24.66 -8.54
C VAL A 143 5.89 25.98 -7.82
N ALA A 144 7.14 26.21 -7.40
CA ALA A 144 7.56 27.42 -6.68
C ALA A 144 9.04 27.76 -6.94
N SER A 145 9.39 29.05 -6.87
CA SER A 145 10.75 29.53 -7.08
C SER A 145 11.18 30.55 -6.03
N GLY A 146 12.49 30.75 -5.90
CA GLY A 146 13.07 31.81 -5.02
C GLY A 146 12.56 31.74 -3.57
N GLY A 147 12.11 32.89 -3.07
CA GLY A 147 11.61 33.05 -1.69
C GLY A 147 10.33 32.28 -1.40
N GLU A 148 9.40 32.26 -2.36
CA GLU A 148 8.14 31.50 -2.26
C GLU A 148 8.37 30.01 -1.99
N ARG A 149 9.37 29.41 -2.64
CA ARG A 149 9.72 28.00 -2.39
C ARG A 149 10.18 27.76 -0.96
N ARG A 150 10.94 28.68 -0.41
CA ARG A 150 11.45 28.60 0.96
C ARG A 150 10.32 28.71 1.98
N GLU A 151 9.40 29.64 1.79
CA GLU A 151 8.21 29.79 2.62
C GLU A 151 7.34 28.54 2.58
N ARG A 152 7.13 27.98 1.38
CA ARG A 152 6.38 26.72 1.22
C ARG A 152 7.06 25.55 1.92
N ILE A 153 8.38 25.44 1.89
CA ILE A 153 9.13 24.41 2.61
C ILE A 153 8.95 24.58 4.13
N GLN A 154 8.98 25.79 4.65
CA GLN A 154 8.74 26.06 6.07
C GLN A 154 7.31 25.66 6.47
N GLN A 155 6.31 26.02 5.70
CA GLN A 155 4.91 25.60 5.90
C GLN A 155 4.74 24.08 5.86
N LEU A 156 5.45 23.38 4.96
CA LEU A 156 5.43 21.90 4.92
C LEU A 156 5.99 21.30 6.21
N LEU A 157 7.08 21.85 6.76
CA LEU A 157 7.63 21.39 8.04
C LEU A 157 6.64 21.62 9.18
N GLU A 158 6.03 22.80 9.26
CA GLU A 158 4.98 23.10 10.25
C GLU A 158 3.79 22.14 10.12
N THR A 159 3.37 21.84 8.89
CA THR A 159 2.25 20.92 8.58
C THR A 159 2.49 19.54 9.16
N VAL A 160 3.74 19.07 9.17
CA VAL A 160 4.11 17.76 9.76
C VAL A 160 4.57 17.86 11.23
N GLY A 161 4.42 19.03 11.88
CA GLY A 161 4.75 19.25 13.28
C GLY A 161 6.26 19.31 13.54
N MET A 162 7.03 19.89 12.60
CA MET A 162 8.47 20.13 12.74
C MET A 162 8.80 21.61 12.79
N ASP A 163 9.90 21.96 13.47
CA ASP A 163 10.39 23.35 13.51
C ASP A 163 10.85 23.81 12.11
N PRO A 164 10.29 24.90 11.56
CA PRO A 164 10.70 25.45 10.26
C PRO A 164 12.17 25.80 10.16
N ARG A 165 12.84 26.09 11.28
CA ARG A 165 14.27 26.40 11.32
C ARG A 165 15.16 25.19 11.01
N ALA A 166 14.60 23.99 11.05
CA ALA A 166 15.30 22.74 10.75
C ALA A 166 15.71 22.58 9.27
N ILE A 167 15.30 23.49 8.37
CA ILE A 167 15.60 23.46 6.93
C ILE A 167 17.08 23.30 6.58
N ARG A 168 17.99 23.83 7.42
CA ARG A 168 19.45 23.79 7.18
C ARG A 168 20.13 22.53 7.66
N ARG A 169 19.42 21.69 8.42
CA ARG A 169 19.96 20.48 9.01
C ARG A 169 19.97 19.32 8.01
N TYR A 170 20.78 18.32 8.28
CA TYR A 170 20.91 17.10 7.48
C TYR A 170 20.08 15.95 8.08
N PRO A 171 19.66 14.96 7.27
CA PRO A 171 18.84 13.82 7.76
C PRO A 171 19.44 13.09 8.96
N HIS A 172 20.77 12.93 9.02
CA HIS A 172 21.44 12.23 10.11
C HIS A 172 21.34 12.92 11.47
N GLU A 173 20.94 14.19 11.53
CA GLU A 173 20.74 14.97 12.76
C GLU A 173 19.34 14.77 13.37
N PHE A 174 18.49 13.93 12.77
CA PHE A 174 17.10 13.71 13.18
C PHE A 174 16.87 12.27 13.62
N SER A 175 15.92 12.08 14.55
CA SER A 175 15.41 10.76 14.93
C SER A 175 14.67 10.07 13.76
N GLY A 176 14.44 8.76 13.84
CA GLY A 176 13.68 8.00 12.85
C GLY A 176 12.30 8.59 12.57
N GLY A 177 11.55 8.94 13.60
CA GLY A 177 10.24 9.57 13.48
C GLY A 177 10.28 10.97 12.85
N GLN A 178 11.30 11.77 13.14
CA GLN A 178 11.50 13.07 12.51
C GLN A 178 11.86 12.92 11.02
N ARG A 179 12.69 11.93 10.65
CA ARG A 179 12.98 11.62 9.23
C ARG A 179 11.74 11.18 8.50
N GLN A 180 10.89 10.39 9.15
CA GLN A 180 9.60 9.97 8.55
C GLN A 180 8.70 11.20 8.30
N ARG A 181 8.63 12.16 9.23
CA ARG A 181 7.91 13.42 9.03
C ARG A 181 8.46 14.23 7.86
N ILE A 182 9.79 14.27 7.66
CA ILE A 182 10.40 14.89 6.47
C ILE A 182 9.99 14.15 5.19
N GLY A 183 9.96 12.82 5.20
CA GLY A 183 9.47 12.00 4.09
C GLY A 183 8.00 12.26 3.74
N ILE A 184 7.15 12.43 4.77
CA ILE A 184 5.74 12.82 4.61
C ILE A 184 5.64 14.25 4.03
N ALA A 185 6.41 15.21 4.56
CA ALA A 185 6.45 16.58 4.03
C ALA A 185 6.87 16.62 2.55
N ARG A 186 7.84 15.78 2.15
CA ARG A 186 8.26 15.64 0.75
C ARG A 186 7.12 15.13 -0.14
N ALA A 187 6.37 14.12 0.31
CA ALA A 187 5.23 13.61 -0.43
C ALA A 187 4.11 14.66 -0.57
N LEU A 188 3.92 15.50 0.45
CA LEU A 188 2.93 16.58 0.44
C LEU A 188 3.33 17.81 -0.39
N ALA A 189 4.60 17.95 -0.78
CA ALA A 189 5.15 19.15 -1.39
C ALA A 189 4.40 19.60 -2.66
N LEU A 190 3.85 18.65 -3.41
CA LEU A 190 3.13 18.90 -4.66
C LEU A 190 1.61 19.01 -4.50
N GLY A 191 1.07 18.87 -3.28
CA GLY A 191 -0.38 18.89 -3.03
C GLY A 191 -1.08 17.69 -3.68
N PRO A 192 -0.68 16.44 -3.38
CA PRO A 192 -1.25 15.26 -4.02
C PRO A 192 -2.70 15.03 -3.59
N GLU A 193 -3.45 14.31 -4.44
CA GLU A 193 -4.79 13.80 -4.14
C GLU A 193 -4.75 12.36 -3.61
N LEU A 194 -3.74 11.58 -4.05
CA LEU A 194 -3.50 10.21 -3.63
C LEU A 194 -2.09 10.03 -3.08
N ILE A 195 -1.99 9.43 -1.90
CA ILE A 195 -0.71 8.99 -1.33
C ILE A 195 -0.74 7.49 -1.10
N VAL A 196 0.26 6.78 -1.63
CA VAL A 196 0.55 5.40 -1.24
C VAL A 196 1.61 5.42 -0.15
N ALA A 197 1.25 5.03 1.06
CA ALA A 197 2.15 4.93 2.19
C ALA A 197 2.62 3.46 2.33
N ASP A 198 3.83 3.17 1.85
CA ASP A 198 4.42 1.82 1.83
C ASP A 198 5.15 1.57 3.16
N GLU A 199 4.51 0.84 4.06
CA GLU A 199 5.01 0.50 5.40
C GLU A 199 5.62 1.70 6.17
N PRO A 200 4.94 2.84 6.29
CA PRO A 200 5.52 4.09 6.76
C PRO A 200 5.91 4.09 8.25
N ILE A 201 5.65 3.01 8.96
CA ILE A 201 5.87 2.89 10.41
C ILE A 201 6.75 1.68 10.78
N SER A 202 7.12 0.82 9.83
CA SER A 202 7.77 -0.49 10.12
C SER A 202 9.14 -0.38 10.80
N ALA A 203 9.88 0.71 10.57
CA ALA A 203 11.21 0.95 11.13
C ALA A 203 11.20 1.84 12.39
N LEU A 204 10.03 2.06 13.02
CA LEU A 204 9.86 2.99 14.12
C LEU A 204 9.41 2.28 15.40
N ASP A 205 9.75 2.86 16.55
CA ASP A 205 9.28 2.41 17.86
C ASP A 205 7.76 2.58 17.98
N VAL A 206 7.10 1.72 18.78
CA VAL A 206 5.64 1.66 18.92
C VAL A 206 5.00 3.02 19.24
N SER A 207 5.62 3.80 20.13
CA SER A 207 5.12 5.14 20.50
C SER A 207 5.19 6.13 19.32
N ILE A 208 6.22 6.04 18.52
CA ILE A 208 6.40 6.88 17.33
C ILE A 208 5.47 6.42 16.20
N GLN A 209 5.24 5.11 16.06
CA GLN A 209 4.25 4.58 15.10
C GLN A 209 2.88 5.23 15.30
N ALA A 210 2.37 5.26 16.55
CA ALA A 210 1.10 5.89 16.88
C ALA A 210 1.06 7.38 16.50
N GLN A 211 2.16 8.11 16.73
CA GLN A 211 2.25 9.52 16.34
C GLN A 211 2.19 9.72 14.83
N ILE A 212 2.85 8.86 14.04
CA ILE A 212 2.82 8.94 12.57
C ILE A 212 1.45 8.56 12.01
N ILE A 213 0.78 7.56 12.59
CA ILE A 213 -0.59 7.18 12.21
C ILE A 213 -1.55 8.34 12.46
N ASN A 214 -1.50 8.96 13.64
CA ASN A 214 -2.33 10.11 13.99
C ASN A 214 -2.05 11.31 13.08
N LEU A 215 -0.76 11.58 12.78
CA LEU A 215 -0.38 12.63 11.84
C LEU A 215 -0.98 12.39 10.44
N LEU A 216 -0.91 11.17 9.91
CA LEU A 216 -1.47 10.85 8.59
C LEU A 216 -3.00 10.94 8.57
N ALA A 217 -3.67 10.54 9.67
CA ALA A 217 -5.11 10.67 9.82
C ALA A 217 -5.54 12.15 9.84
N ASP A 218 -4.85 13.01 10.63
CA ASP A 218 -5.09 14.45 10.68
C ASP A 218 -4.85 15.13 9.32
N LEU A 219 -3.75 14.78 8.66
CA LEU A 219 -3.43 15.30 7.32
C LEU A 219 -4.48 14.89 6.28
N ARG A 220 -4.97 13.65 6.35
CA ARG A 220 -6.05 13.17 5.49
C ARG A 220 -7.31 14.03 5.64
N GLU A 221 -7.75 14.27 6.87
CA GLU A 221 -8.95 15.07 7.15
C GLU A 221 -8.78 16.52 6.73
N ARG A 222 -7.65 17.14 7.09
CA ARG A 222 -7.38 18.58 6.83
C ARG A 222 -7.16 18.89 5.36
N LEU A 223 -6.53 17.99 4.62
CA LEU A 223 -6.14 18.20 3.22
C LEU A 223 -7.03 17.43 2.23
N GLY A 224 -8.00 16.65 2.69
CA GLY A 224 -8.88 15.84 1.83
C GLY A 224 -8.13 14.74 1.08
N LEU A 225 -7.05 14.18 1.66
CA LEU A 225 -6.20 13.19 1.01
C LEU A 225 -6.89 11.84 0.89
N THR A 226 -6.64 11.17 -0.21
CA THR A 226 -6.94 9.75 -0.39
C THR A 226 -5.68 8.93 -0.10
N LEU A 227 -5.79 7.84 0.67
CA LEU A 227 -4.65 7.05 1.08
C LEU A 227 -4.79 5.57 0.68
N ILE A 228 -3.69 4.98 0.22
CA ILE A 228 -3.48 3.53 0.29
C ILE A 228 -2.41 3.31 1.36
N PHE A 229 -2.80 2.72 2.48
CA PHE A 229 -1.91 2.49 3.60
C PHE A 229 -1.48 1.02 3.64
N ILE A 230 -0.23 0.74 3.33
CA ILE A 230 0.35 -0.60 3.32
C ILE A 230 1.00 -0.85 4.67
N ALA A 231 0.64 -1.95 5.34
CA ALA A 231 1.31 -2.42 6.54
C ALA A 231 1.25 -3.95 6.64
N HIS A 232 2.12 -4.51 7.46
CA HIS A 232 2.06 -5.92 7.84
C HIS A 232 1.31 -6.12 9.17
N ASP A 233 1.12 -5.06 9.96
CA ASP A 233 0.40 -5.07 11.22
C ASP A 233 -1.05 -4.60 11.04
N LEU A 234 -1.97 -5.51 11.33
CA LEU A 234 -3.41 -5.28 11.20
C LEU A 234 -3.93 -4.35 12.31
N ALA A 235 -3.26 -4.30 13.49
CA ALA A 235 -3.63 -3.39 14.55
C ALA A 235 -3.41 -1.92 14.14
N ALA A 236 -2.28 -1.63 13.50
CA ALA A 236 -1.96 -0.29 13.02
C ALA A 236 -2.93 0.15 11.91
N ILE A 237 -3.21 -0.74 10.95
CA ILE A 237 -4.03 -0.42 9.77
C ILE A 237 -5.50 -0.16 10.12
N ARG A 238 -6.03 -0.84 11.16
CA ARG A 238 -7.40 -0.68 11.63
C ARG A 238 -7.74 0.75 12.07
N HIS A 239 -6.76 1.46 12.62
CA HIS A 239 -6.98 2.80 13.17
C HIS A 239 -7.07 3.89 12.10
N ILE A 240 -6.46 3.70 10.95
CA ILE A 240 -6.40 4.72 9.90
C ILE A 240 -7.29 4.39 8.69
N SER A 241 -7.67 3.13 8.50
CA SER A 241 -8.35 2.67 7.29
C SER A 241 -9.86 2.67 7.44
N ASP A 242 -10.56 3.07 6.38
CA ASP A 242 -12.00 2.92 6.23
C ASP A 242 -12.34 1.50 5.77
N ARG A 243 -11.57 0.97 4.78
CA ARG A 243 -11.67 -0.41 4.30
C ARG A 243 -10.30 -1.08 4.32
N ILE A 244 -10.29 -2.39 4.43
CA ILE A 244 -9.06 -3.20 4.43
C ILE A 244 -9.16 -4.27 3.33
N ALA A 245 -8.12 -4.36 2.51
CA ALA A 245 -7.87 -5.43 1.56
C ALA A 245 -6.76 -6.33 2.12
N VAL A 246 -7.08 -7.60 2.35
CA VAL A 246 -6.14 -8.62 2.82
C VAL A 246 -5.53 -9.32 1.62
N MET A 247 -4.19 -9.27 1.51
CA MET A 247 -3.45 -9.87 0.40
C MET A 247 -2.72 -11.15 0.82
N TYR A 248 -2.77 -12.16 -0.05
CA TYR A 248 -2.00 -13.39 0.07
C TYR A 248 -1.48 -13.83 -1.31
N LEU A 249 -0.18 -14.05 -1.45
CA LEU A 249 0.49 -14.46 -2.70
C LEU A 249 -0.01 -13.70 -3.94
N GLY A 250 0.05 -12.38 -3.90
CA GLY A 250 -0.30 -11.51 -5.02
C GLY A 250 -1.80 -11.33 -5.28
N ARG A 251 -2.68 -11.87 -4.45
CA ARG A 251 -4.14 -11.79 -4.62
C ARG A 251 -4.81 -11.17 -3.41
N ILE A 252 -5.92 -10.46 -3.62
CA ILE A 252 -6.83 -10.07 -2.53
C ILE A 252 -7.68 -11.30 -2.19
N VAL A 253 -7.66 -11.68 -0.91
CA VAL A 253 -8.43 -12.82 -0.38
C VAL A 253 -9.67 -12.38 0.38
N GLU A 254 -9.67 -11.17 0.92
CA GLU A 254 -10.81 -10.56 1.60
C GLU A 254 -10.72 -9.04 1.51
N LEU A 255 -11.85 -8.37 1.28
CA LEU A 255 -11.98 -6.91 1.23
C LEU A 255 -13.30 -6.50 1.90
N ALA A 256 -13.23 -5.69 2.95
CA ALA A 256 -14.40 -5.13 3.62
C ALA A 256 -14.07 -3.87 4.41
N ASP A 257 -15.09 -3.28 5.06
CA ASP A 257 -14.89 -2.22 6.04
C ASP A 257 -13.94 -2.67 7.14
N ALA A 258 -13.08 -1.78 7.61
CA ALA A 258 -12.05 -2.10 8.60
C ALA A 258 -12.63 -2.70 9.89
N ARG A 259 -13.81 -2.24 10.31
CA ARG A 259 -14.51 -2.78 11.47
C ARG A 259 -15.00 -4.22 11.23
N THR A 260 -15.56 -4.47 10.03
CA THR A 260 -16.06 -5.79 9.63
C THR A 260 -14.93 -6.80 9.53
N ILE A 261 -13.79 -6.45 8.91
CA ILE A 261 -12.61 -7.34 8.83
C ILE A 261 -12.16 -7.79 10.22
N VAL A 262 -12.17 -6.91 11.20
CA VAL A 262 -11.71 -7.23 12.56
C VAL A 262 -12.76 -8.00 13.36
N ALA A 263 -14.04 -7.63 13.25
CA ALA A 263 -15.11 -8.24 14.04
C ALA A 263 -15.58 -9.59 13.47
N GLU A 264 -15.66 -9.68 12.14
CA GLU A 264 -16.24 -10.83 11.44
C GLU A 264 -15.39 -11.25 10.22
N PRO A 265 -14.11 -11.63 10.42
CA PRO A 265 -13.29 -12.12 9.31
C PRO A 265 -13.90 -13.41 8.73
N ARG A 266 -13.97 -13.50 7.42
CA ARG A 266 -14.56 -14.63 6.73
C ARG A 266 -13.51 -15.59 6.16
N HIS A 267 -12.48 -15.03 5.53
CA HIS A 267 -11.41 -15.87 4.97
C HIS A 267 -10.56 -16.51 6.06
N PRO A 268 -10.21 -17.81 6.01
CA PRO A 268 -9.41 -18.48 7.05
C PRO A 268 -8.04 -17.83 7.29
N TYR A 269 -7.42 -17.27 6.27
CA TYR A 269 -6.16 -16.52 6.40
C TYR A 269 -6.36 -15.23 7.21
N THR A 270 -7.44 -14.47 6.94
CA THR A 270 -7.77 -13.25 7.70
C THR A 270 -8.03 -13.57 9.17
N LYS A 271 -8.75 -14.67 9.44
CA LYS A 271 -8.96 -15.16 10.82
C LYS A 271 -7.63 -15.42 11.54
N ALA A 272 -6.69 -16.07 10.85
CA ALA A 272 -5.37 -16.35 11.41
C ALA A 272 -4.58 -15.06 11.67
N LEU A 273 -4.56 -14.10 10.71
CA LEU A 273 -3.89 -12.81 10.89
C LEU A 273 -4.45 -12.03 12.09
N ILE A 274 -5.77 -11.96 12.22
CA ILE A 274 -6.42 -11.28 13.36
C ILE A 274 -6.11 -12.00 14.65
N SER A 275 -6.08 -13.34 14.66
CA SER A 275 -5.74 -14.12 15.85
C SER A 275 -4.32 -13.89 16.33
N ALA A 276 -3.41 -13.43 15.47
CA ALA A 276 -2.03 -13.13 15.82
C ALA A 276 -1.84 -11.73 16.46
N VAL A 277 -2.80 -10.81 16.30
CA VAL A 277 -2.73 -9.47 16.90
C VAL A 277 -2.88 -9.58 18.42
N PRO A 278 -1.93 -9.11 19.25
CA PRO A 278 -2.04 -9.14 20.70
C PRO A 278 -3.23 -8.30 21.20
N LEU A 279 -3.96 -8.82 22.16
CA LEU A 279 -5.01 -8.05 22.84
C LEU A 279 -4.38 -7.24 23.98
N PRO A 280 -4.81 -5.98 24.20
CA PRO A 280 -4.30 -5.17 25.30
C PRO A 280 -4.73 -5.67 26.69
N ASP A 281 -5.67 -6.63 26.76
CA ASP A 281 -6.13 -7.25 27.99
C ASP A 281 -5.37 -8.57 28.25
N PRO A 282 -4.50 -8.63 29.30
CA PRO A 282 -3.70 -9.81 29.58
C PRO A 282 -4.53 -11.02 30.05
N VAL A 283 -5.74 -10.84 30.57
CA VAL A 283 -6.62 -11.93 30.98
C VAL A 283 -7.22 -12.62 29.77
N HIS A 284 -7.78 -11.83 28.86
CA HIS A 284 -8.33 -12.34 27.60
C HIS A 284 -7.24 -12.90 26.68
N GLU A 285 -6.05 -12.31 26.67
CA GLU A 285 -4.93 -12.79 25.85
C GLU A 285 -4.45 -14.19 26.28
N ARG A 286 -4.46 -14.51 27.59
CA ARG A 286 -4.08 -15.84 28.12
C ARG A 286 -5.06 -16.95 27.76
N THR A 287 -6.33 -16.63 27.60
CA THR A 287 -7.40 -17.60 27.29
C THR A 287 -7.67 -17.74 25.80
N ARG A 288 -7.10 -16.85 24.99
CA ARG A 288 -7.32 -16.80 23.55
C ARG A 288 -6.61 -17.95 22.82
N GLN A 289 -7.34 -18.71 22.05
CA GLN A 289 -6.77 -19.70 21.12
C GLN A 289 -6.24 -18.97 19.86
N ARG A 290 -4.93 -18.90 19.74
CA ARG A 290 -4.29 -18.37 18.52
C ARG A 290 -4.34 -19.42 17.40
N THR A 291 -4.78 -19.01 16.22
CA THR A 291 -4.70 -19.87 15.03
C THR A 291 -3.28 -19.76 14.46
N VAL A 292 -2.44 -20.75 14.76
CA VAL A 292 -1.08 -20.82 14.21
C VAL A 292 -1.17 -21.39 12.79
N LEU A 293 -0.75 -20.59 11.81
CA LEU A 293 -0.63 -21.08 10.44
C LEU A 293 0.55 -22.06 10.34
N THR A 294 0.26 -23.28 10.01
CA THR A 294 1.28 -24.33 9.80
C THR A 294 1.81 -24.28 8.36
N GLY A 295 3.07 -24.65 8.17
CA GLY A 295 3.74 -24.68 6.85
C GLY A 295 4.38 -23.35 6.46
N GLU A 296 5.33 -23.43 5.55
CA GLU A 296 6.03 -22.29 4.99
C GLU A 296 5.16 -21.51 4.00
N LEU A 297 5.47 -20.22 3.82
CA LEU A 297 4.85 -19.42 2.77
C LEU A 297 5.25 -19.98 1.41
N PRO A 298 4.30 -20.38 0.54
CA PRO A 298 4.64 -20.90 -0.78
C PRO A 298 5.43 -19.90 -1.61
N SER A 299 6.32 -20.41 -2.45
CA SER A 299 7.12 -19.58 -3.34
C SER A 299 6.26 -18.87 -4.39
N PRO A 300 6.42 -17.56 -4.60
CA PRO A 300 5.76 -16.84 -5.67
C PRO A 300 6.30 -17.19 -7.08
N VAL A 301 7.40 -17.94 -7.17
CA VAL A 301 7.95 -18.47 -8.44
C VAL A 301 7.10 -19.64 -8.93
N ASN A 302 6.69 -20.53 -8.01
CA ASN A 302 5.87 -21.69 -8.29
C ASN A 302 4.66 -21.68 -7.34
N PRO A 303 3.68 -20.79 -7.57
CA PRO A 303 2.50 -20.73 -6.71
C PRO A 303 1.70 -22.03 -6.78
N PRO A 304 1.09 -22.47 -5.68
CA PRO A 304 0.26 -23.66 -5.65
C PRO A 304 -0.88 -23.56 -6.66
N MET A 305 -1.24 -24.66 -7.33
CA MET A 305 -2.43 -24.73 -8.15
C MET A 305 -3.69 -24.52 -7.30
N GLY A 306 -4.76 -23.99 -7.89
CA GLY A 306 -6.01 -23.73 -7.18
C GLY A 306 -5.93 -22.55 -6.21
N CYS A 307 -6.58 -22.68 -5.06
CA CYS A 307 -6.57 -21.66 -4.02
C CYS A 307 -5.13 -21.48 -3.46
N PRO A 308 -4.51 -20.29 -3.54
CA PRO A 308 -3.12 -20.10 -3.12
C PRO A 308 -2.91 -20.39 -1.62
N PHE A 309 -3.95 -20.31 -0.81
CA PHE A 309 -3.88 -20.58 0.62
C PHE A 309 -4.12 -22.05 1.00
N HIS A 310 -4.51 -22.93 0.06
CA HIS A 310 -4.93 -24.31 0.39
C HIS A 310 -3.86 -25.11 1.12
N THR A 311 -2.57 -24.85 0.86
CA THR A 311 -1.44 -25.58 1.51
C THR A 311 -1.34 -25.33 3.00
N ARG A 312 -1.82 -24.16 3.46
CA ARG A 312 -1.82 -23.72 4.87
C ARG A 312 -3.21 -23.63 5.49
N CYS A 313 -4.27 -23.89 4.69
CA CYS A 313 -5.65 -23.76 5.14
C CYS A 313 -6.07 -24.99 5.97
N PRO A 314 -6.49 -24.82 7.23
CA PRO A 314 -6.98 -25.94 8.05
C PRO A 314 -8.34 -26.47 7.58
N LEU A 315 -9.09 -25.70 6.78
CA LEU A 315 -10.43 -26.02 6.30
C LEU A 315 -10.44 -26.48 4.83
N ARG A 316 -9.25 -26.71 4.22
CA ARG A 316 -9.18 -27.05 2.80
C ARG A 316 -9.99 -28.27 2.40
N GLU A 317 -10.66 -28.16 1.25
CA GLU A 317 -11.33 -29.24 0.55
C GLU A 317 -10.58 -29.60 -0.73
N ASP A 318 -10.98 -30.68 -1.39
CA ASP A 318 -10.35 -31.13 -2.65
C ASP A 318 -10.46 -30.09 -3.75
N ARG A 319 -11.61 -29.42 -3.88
CA ARG A 319 -11.82 -28.30 -4.79
C ARG A 319 -10.77 -27.19 -4.68
N CYS A 320 -10.31 -26.90 -3.45
CA CYS A 320 -9.31 -25.86 -3.21
C CYS A 320 -7.95 -26.16 -3.86
N ARG A 321 -7.67 -27.41 -4.22
CA ARG A 321 -6.41 -27.81 -4.89
C ARG A 321 -6.42 -27.54 -6.38
N HIS A 322 -7.61 -27.41 -6.98
CA HIS A 322 -7.78 -27.38 -8.43
C HIS A 322 -8.34 -26.05 -8.94
N GLU A 323 -9.14 -25.36 -8.13
CA GLU A 323 -9.83 -24.14 -8.54
C GLU A 323 -9.36 -22.93 -7.73
N VAL A 324 -9.06 -21.82 -8.42
CA VAL A 324 -8.79 -20.51 -7.80
C VAL A 324 -10.12 -19.86 -7.43
N PRO A 325 -10.38 -19.56 -6.14
CA PRO A 325 -11.60 -18.86 -5.76
C PRO A 325 -11.60 -17.43 -6.29
N ALA A 326 -12.68 -17.00 -6.92
CA ALA A 326 -12.88 -15.61 -7.31
C ALA A 326 -13.18 -14.74 -6.07
N LEU A 327 -12.70 -13.51 -6.06
CA LEU A 327 -13.13 -12.49 -5.10
C LEU A 327 -14.59 -12.15 -5.42
N ARG A 328 -15.51 -12.46 -4.54
CA ARG A 328 -16.95 -12.28 -4.76
C ARG A 328 -17.63 -11.61 -3.55
N PRO A 329 -18.65 -10.80 -3.76
CA PRO A 329 -19.42 -10.22 -2.67
C PRO A 329 -20.19 -11.32 -1.93
N ILE A 330 -20.11 -11.31 -0.60
CA ILE A 330 -20.87 -12.15 0.31
C ILE A 330 -21.89 -11.34 1.12
N ALA A 331 -21.64 -10.02 1.24
CA ALA A 331 -22.54 -9.05 1.83
C ALA A 331 -22.24 -7.66 1.22
N PRO A 332 -23.10 -6.65 1.41
CA PRO A 332 -22.82 -5.30 0.96
C PRO A 332 -21.49 -4.78 1.50
N GLY A 333 -20.54 -4.48 0.61
CA GLY A 333 -19.19 -3.99 0.97
C GLY A 333 -18.26 -5.04 1.55
N HIS A 334 -18.58 -6.33 1.51
CA HIS A 334 -17.74 -7.44 1.97
C HIS A 334 -17.53 -8.47 0.87
N GLU A 335 -16.31 -8.60 0.40
CA GLU A 335 -15.89 -9.52 -0.67
C GLU A 335 -14.88 -10.54 -0.15
N VAL A 336 -15.01 -11.80 -0.55
CA VAL A 336 -14.16 -12.91 -0.10
C VAL A 336 -13.82 -13.85 -1.24
N ALA A 337 -12.54 -14.24 -1.33
CA ALA A 337 -12.05 -15.24 -2.28
C ALA A 337 -11.87 -16.60 -1.57
N CYS A 338 -12.97 -17.26 -1.23
CA CYS A 338 -12.97 -18.56 -0.57
C CYS A 338 -14.14 -19.41 -1.08
N HIS A 339 -13.90 -20.70 -1.34
CA HIS A 339 -14.94 -21.66 -1.76
C HIS A 339 -15.90 -22.02 -0.62
N LEU A 340 -15.44 -21.91 0.63
CA LEU A 340 -16.16 -22.36 1.84
C LEU A 340 -16.99 -21.25 2.50
N VAL A 341 -16.93 -20.04 2.00
CA VAL A 341 -17.69 -18.90 2.50
C VAL A 341 -18.87 -18.66 1.57
N GLU A 342 -20.07 -18.70 2.10
CA GLU A 342 -21.32 -18.37 1.41
C GLU A 342 -21.74 -16.92 1.68
#